data_b90638c77bfd069e1dfc82f09c76bd27
#
_entry.id   b90638c77bfd069e1dfc82f09c76bd27
#
_cell.length_a   1.000
_cell.length_b   1.000
_cell.length_c   1.000
_cell.angle_alpha   90.00
_cell.angle_beta   90.00
_cell.angle_gamma   90.00
#
_symmetry.space_group_name_H-M   'P 1'
#
loop_
_entity.id
_entity.type
_entity.pdbx_description
1 polymer ?
#
loop_
_entity_poly.entity_id
_entity_poly.type
_entity_poly.pdbx_seq_one_letter_code
_entity_poly.pdbx_strand_id
1 'polypeptide(L)'
;ISGQSITGTSVTAGTLTAGTLTSTNIYGENVYINGTAEANNLDNYVEGTWTPSFTFGAGSTTYTTQDGYYTRIGNLVYCTFKLEINTLSTPTGTLTLAGLPVAAGNNTGGAGVGGIVSTSINYETNRTSNPTNTELGIITNKNTQTANLVFSDNGVAPFTATPAMLNNGSILEASFFYQ
;
A
#
# COMPACT_ATOMS: atom_id res chain seq x y z
N ILE A 1 16.82 39.62 20.17
CA ILE A 1 18.00 40.09 19.41
C ILE A 1 17.49 40.36 17.99
N SER A 2 17.41 41.64 17.61
CA SER A 2 16.95 42.04 16.29
C SER A 2 18.19 42.28 15.38
N GLY A 3 18.26 41.66 14.24
CA GLY A 3 19.29 41.93 13.22
C GLY A 3 20.66 41.32 13.47
N GLN A 4 20.82 40.41 14.44
CA GLN A 4 22.09 39.72 14.68
C GLN A 4 22.11 38.33 14.02
N SER A 5 23.23 38.01 13.40
CA SER A 5 23.52 36.65 12.92
C SER A 5 24.08 35.81 14.07
N ILE A 6 23.50 34.65 14.30
CA ILE A 6 24.08 33.64 15.20
C ILE A 6 24.88 32.69 14.35
N THR A 7 26.20 32.73 14.48
CA THR A 7 27.09 31.84 13.77
C THR A 7 27.69 30.86 14.77
N GLY A 8 27.48 29.58 14.59
CA GLY A 8 27.99 28.55 15.49
C GLY A 8 27.69 27.15 14.99
N THR A 9 28.30 26.14 15.62
CA THR A 9 28.06 24.73 15.34
C THR A 9 26.78 24.20 15.99
N SER A 10 26.25 24.90 17.01
CA SER A 10 24.98 24.54 17.64
C SER A 10 24.30 25.77 18.24
N VAL A 11 22.99 25.76 18.21
CA VAL A 11 22.11 26.68 18.95
C VAL A 11 21.24 25.83 19.89
N THR A 12 21.37 26.05 21.21
CA THR A 12 20.50 25.42 22.20
C THR A 12 19.46 26.43 22.65
N ALA A 13 18.20 26.19 22.31
CA ALA A 13 17.09 27.05 22.67
C ALA A 13 15.85 26.22 23.01
N GLY A 14 15.04 26.66 23.99
CA GLY A 14 13.74 26.05 24.28
C GLY A 14 12.72 26.34 23.17
N THR A 15 12.85 27.50 22.52
CA THR A 15 11.97 27.90 21.40
C THR A 15 12.81 28.67 20.36
N LEU A 16 12.68 28.30 19.12
CA LEU A 16 13.21 29.06 17.98
C LEU A 16 12.03 29.62 17.18
N THR A 17 11.93 30.95 17.11
CA THR A 17 10.94 31.62 16.25
C THR A 17 11.67 32.22 15.04
N ALA A 18 11.35 31.74 13.86
CA ALA A 18 11.94 32.19 12.59
C ALA A 18 10.85 32.40 11.54
N GLY A 19 10.97 33.44 10.72
CA GLY A 19 10.10 33.63 9.55
C GLY A 19 10.39 32.59 8.48
N THR A 20 11.66 32.19 8.36
CA THR A 20 12.11 31.10 7.46
C THR A 20 13.17 30.30 8.17
N LEU A 21 13.02 28.98 8.18
CA LEU A 21 14.05 28.03 8.62
C LEU A 21 14.57 27.28 7.40
N THR A 22 15.86 27.42 7.10
CA THR A 22 16.54 26.65 6.07
C THR A 22 17.50 25.66 6.74
N SER A 23 17.28 24.37 6.52
CA SER A 23 18.06 23.30 7.13
C SER A 23 18.24 22.15 6.13
N THR A 24 19.38 21.48 6.18
CA THR A 24 19.58 20.22 5.42
C THR A 24 18.74 19.09 6.02
N ASN A 25 18.63 19.03 7.35
CA ASN A 25 17.86 18.03 8.07
C ASN A 25 17.15 18.69 9.26
N ILE A 26 15.92 18.26 9.54
CA ILE A 26 15.18 18.59 10.74
C ILE A 26 14.91 17.27 11.48
N TYR A 27 15.44 17.14 12.69
CA TYR A 27 15.21 15.98 13.56
C TYR A 27 14.28 16.40 14.69
N GLY A 28 13.19 15.71 14.89
CA GLY A 28 12.22 15.99 15.95
C GLY A 28 11.29 14.80 16.17
N GLU A 29 10.73 14.67 17.37
CA GLU A 29 9.71 13.67 17.68
C GLU A 29 8.38 13.98 17.00
N ASN A 30 8.06 15.28 16.87
CA ASN A 30 6.83 15.75 16.24
C ASN A 30 7.12 16.93 15.32
N VAL A 31 6.55 16.90 14.14
CA VAL A 31 6.54 18.03 13.20
C VAL A 31 5.10 18.49 13.00
N TYR A 32 4.74 19.63 13.55
CA TYR A 32 3.41 20.23 13.39
C TYR A 32 3.40 21.19 12.20
N ILE A 33 2.45 21.01 11.29
CA ILE A 33 2.26 21.87 10.13
C ILE A 33 1.00 22.70 10.33
N ASN A 34 1.14 24.02 10.29
CA ASN A 34 0.02 24.97 10.43
C ASN A 34 -0.66 24.95 11.82
N GLY A 35 0.12 24.84 12.89
CA GLY A 35 -0.35 24.93 14.27
C GLY A 35 0.06 23.75 15.12
N THR A 36 -0.17 23.84 16.44
CA THR A 36 0.26 22.86 17.45
C THR A 36 -0.83 21.86 17.83
N ALA A 37 -1.97 21.87 17.16
CA ALA A 37 -3.02 20.88 17.39
C ALA A 37 -2.56 19.50 16.91
N GLU A 38 -2.93 18.44 17.60
CA GLU A 38 -2.56 17.05 17.28
C GLU A 38 -2.93 16.67 15.82
N ALA A 39 -4.05 17.20 15.31
CA ALA A 39 -4.46 17.01 13.93
C ALA A 39 -3.49 17.58 12.88
N ASN A 40 -2.57 18.46 13.30
CA ASN A 40 -1.55 19.07 12.44
C ASN A 40 -0.17 18.40 12.56
N ASN A 41 -0.07 17.35 13.35
CA ASN A 41 1.15 16.58 13.50
C ASN A 41 1.38 15.70 12.27
N LEU A 42 2.53 15.86 11.63
CA LEU A 42 3.00 14.93 10.59
C LEU A 42 3.66 13.75 11.28
N ASP A 43 2.89 12.74 11.60
CA ASP A 43 3.35 11.55 12.30
C ASP A 43 3.43 10.32 11.39
N ASN A 44 4.11 9.29 11.87
CA ASN A 44 4.20 8.00 11.21
C ASN A 44 4.58 8.07 9.71
N TYR A 45 5.48 9.00 9.32
CA TYR A 45 6.06 8.92 7.99
C TYR A 45 7.10 7.80 7.94
N VAL A 46 6.80 6.78 7.16
CA VAL A 46 7.65 5.61 6.99
C VAL A 46 7.65 5.19 5.53
N GLU A 47 8.82 4.94 4.98
CA GLU A 47 9.00 4.27 3.69
C GLU A 47 9.67 2.92 3.89
N GLY A 48 9.32 1.95 3.07
CA GLY A 48 9.91 0.64 3.17
C GLY A 48 9.51 -0.30 2.05
N THR A 49 10.00 -1.52 2.19
CA THR A 49 9.63 -2.64 1.31
C THR A 49 8.69 -3.59 2.03
N TRP A 50 7.90 -4.33 1.27
CA TRP A 50 7.07 -5.41 1.77
C TRP A 50 7.13 -6.58 0.80
N THR A 51 6.74 -7.75 1.24
CA THR A 51 6.79 -8.97 0.43
C THR A 51 5.36 -9.39 0.09
N PRO A 52 4.82 -8.94 -1.06
CA PRO A 52 3.52 -9.38 -1.52
C PRO A 52 3.53 -10.88 -1.82
N SER A 53 2.44 -11.56 -1.53
CA SER A 53 2.29 -12.97 -1.88
C SER A 53 0.83 -13.33 -2.13
N PHE A 54 0.59 -14.38 -2.92
CA PHE A 54 -0.73 -14.99 -2.99
C PHE A 54 -0.86 -16.09 -1.97
N THR A 55 -1.99 -16.15 -1.29
CA THR A 55 -2.38 -17.26 -0.43
C THR A 55 -3.64 -17.92 -0.96
N PHE A 56 -3.78 -19.20 -0.71
CA PHE A 56 -4.85 -20.06 -1.19
C PHE A 56 -5.39 -20.91 -0.03
N GLY A 57 -6.55 -21.55 -0.21
CA GLY A 57 -7.03 -22.56 0.73
C GLY A 57 -6.14 -23.80 0.75
N ALA A 58 -5.60 -24.21 -0.41
CA ALA A 58 -4.57 -25.23 -0.55
C ALA A 58 -3.75 -24.95 -1.82
N GLY A 59 -2.57 -25.56 -1.91
CA GLY A 59 -1.63 -25.34 -2.99
C GLY A 59 -0.48 -24.40 -2.59
N SER A 60 0.42 -24.14 -3.54
CA SER A 60 1.58 -23.28 -3.32
C SER A 60 1.94 -22.50 -4.58
N THR A 61 2.68 -21.41 -4.40
CA THR A 61 3.24 -20.64 -5.51
C THR A 61 4.67 -20.22 -5.18
N THR A 62 5.49 -20.15 -6.22
CA THR A 62 6.80 -19.49 -6.19
C THR A 62 6.80 -18.33 -7.18
N TYR A 63 7.70 -17.40 -7.01
CA TYR A 63 7.74 -16.18 -7.81
C TYR A 63 9.06 -16.01 -8.52
N THR A 64 9.03 -15.48 -9.74
CA THR A 64 10.17 -14.92 -10.45
C THR A 64 10.45 -13.51 -9.98
N THR A 65 9.37 -12.73 -9.74
CA THR A 65 9.42 -11.38 -9.20
C THR A 65 8.44 -11.29 -8.02
N GLN A 66 8.90 -10.72 -6.91
CA GLN A 66 8.13 -10.55 -5.67
C GLN A 66 8.58 -9.27 -4.98
N ASP A 67 8.21 -8.13 -5.55
CA ASP A 67 8.66 -6.82 -5.11
C ASP A 67 7.49 -5.98 -4.62
N GLY A 68 7.67 -5.32 -3.49
CA GLY A 68 6.69 -4.39 -2.92
C GLY A 68 7.37 -3.22 -2.22
N TYR A 69 6.80 -2.04 -2.41
CA TYR A 69 7.22 -0.79 -1.76
C TYR A 69 6.01 -0.13 -1.13
N TYR A 70 6.23 0.59 -0.04
CA TYR A 70 5.16 1.36 0.58
C TYR A 70 5.66 2.67 1.15
N THR A 71 4.73 3.61 1.26
CA THR A 71 4.87 4.85 2.02
C THR A 71 3.67 4.96 2.96
N ARG A 72 3.93 5.24 4.23
CA ARG A 72 2.89 5.51 5.23
C ARG A 72 3.00 6.94 5.72
N ILE A 73 1.86 7.63 5.80
CA ILE A 73 1.73 8.94 6.43
C ILE A 73 0.51 8.90 7.35
N GLY A 74 0.73 8.96 8.66
CA GLY A 74 -0.34 8.77 9.63
C GLY A 74 -1.02 7.41 9.45
N ASN A 75 -2.30 7.43 9.12
CA ASN A 75 -3.09 6.21 8.88
C ASN A 75 -3.13 5.79 7.41
N LEU A 76 -2.70 6.66 6.49
CA LEU A 76 -2.70 6.34 5.07
C LEU A 76 -1.47 5.51 4.70
N VAL A 77 -1.70 4.36 4.09
CA VAL A 77 -0.66 3.49 3.52
C VAL A 77 -0.85 3.42 2.01
N TYR A 78 0.15 3.87 1.27
CA TYR A 78 0.24 3.69 -0.18
C TYR A 78 1.19 2.53 -0.47
N CYS A 79 0.76 1.58 -1.27
CA CYS A 79 1.53 0.41 -1.69
C CYS A 79 1.65 0.34 -3.20
N THR A 80 2.82 -0.10 -3.66
CA THR A 80 3.06 -0.57 -5.01
C THR A 80 3.64 -1.98 -4.95
N PHE A 81 3.35 -2.82 -5.92
CA PHE A 81 3.93 -4.15 -5.99
C PHE A 81 3.94 -4.74 -7.40
N LYS A 82 4.83 -5.72 -7.57
CA LYS A 82 4.86 -6.61 -8.72
C LYS A 82 5.04 -8.05 -8.25
N LEU A 83 4.15 -8.92 -8.72
CA LEU A 83 4.23 -10.36 -8.57
C LEU A 83 4.29 -11.00 -9.94
N GLU A 84 5.26 -11.87 -10.16
CA GLU A 84 5.35 -12.73 -11.35
C GLU A 84 5.46 -14.18 -10.89
N ILE A 85 4.48 -15.01 -11.24
CA ILE A 85 4.41 -16.40 -10.82
C ILE A 85 5.40 -17.23 -11.63
N ASN A 86 6.34 -17.88 -10.95
CA ASN A 86 7.21 -18.88 -11.55
C ASN A 86 6.51 -20.24 -11.63
N THR A 87 6.01 -20.73 -10.47
CA THR A 87 5.34 -22.02 -10.39
C THR A 87 4.09 -21.90 -9.53
N LEU A 88 3.00 -22.44 -10.04
CA LEU A 88 1.71 -22.54 -9.37
C LEU A 88 1.34 -24.03 -9.26
N SER A 89 1.19 -24.54 -8.02
CA SER A 89 0.91 -25.96 -7.76
C SER A 89 -0.48 -26.12 -7.17
N THR A 90 -1.39 -26.68 -7.96
CA THR A 90 -2.76 -27.08 -7.61
C THR A 90 -3.48 -26.17 -6.60
N PRO A 91 -3.57 -24.85 -6.86
CA PRO A 91 -4.20 -23.93 -5.93
C PRO A 91 -5.71 -24.13 -5.91
N THR A 92 -6.29 -24.14 -4.72
CA THR A 92 -7.74 -24.22 -4.51
C THR A 92 -8.21 -23.25 -3.43
N GLY A 93 -9.51 -22.98 -3.39
CA GLY A 93 -10.11 -22.09 -2.40
C GLY A 93 -10.09 -20.61 -2.82
N THR A 94 -9.95 -19.73 -1.87
CA THR A 94 -9.96 -18.27 -2.10
C THR A 94 -8.56 -17.75 -2.38
N LEU A 95 -8.41 -16.94 -3.42
CA LEU A 95 -7.18 -16.20 -3.71
C LEU A 95 -7.14 -14.93 -2.88
N THR A 96 -6.07 -14.75 -2.10
CA THR A 96 -5.87 -13.57 -1.26
C THR A 96 -4.46 -13.03 -1.48
N LEU A 97 -4.34 -11.72 -1.63
CA LEU A 97 -3.07 -10.98 -1.55
C LEU A 97 -2.70 -10.84 -0.07
N ALA A 98 -1.51 -11.26 0.29
CA ALA A 98 -1.01 -11.26 1.67
C ALA A 98 0.32 -10.50 1.79
N GLY A 99 0.76 -10.26 3.03
CA GLY A 99 2.01 -9.59 3.34
C GLY A 99 1.92 -8.08 3.37
N LEU A 100 0.73 -7.48 3.45
CA LEU A 100 0.60 -6.02 3.57
C LEU A 100 1.49 -5.47 4.70
N PRO A 101 2.16 -4.32 4.50
CA PRO A 101 3.13 -3.79 5.46
C PRO A 101 2.52 -3.43 6.82
N VAL A 102 1.25 -3.03 6.83
CA VAL A 102 0.48 -2.67 8.02
C VAL A 102 -0.87 -3.38 7.97
N ALA A 103 -1.40 -3.81 9.10
CA ALA A 103 -2.75 -4.34 9.15
C ALA A 103 -3.76 -3.25 8.78
N ALA A 104 -4.71 -3.58 7.92
CA ALA A 104 -5.77 -2.65 7.55
C ALA A 104 -6.66 -2.29 8.74
N GLY A 105 -7.08 -1.05 8.81
CA GLY A 105 -7.90 -0.54 9.91
C GLY A 105 -9.28 -1.21 10.02
N ASN A 106 -9.89 -1.10 11.19
CA ASN A 106 -11.24 -1.60 11.47
C ASN A 106 -12.29 -0.51 11.28
N ASN A 107 -12.40 0.04 10.08
CA ASN A 107 -13.43 1.04 9.81
C ASN A 107 -14.82 0.41 9.79
N THR A 108 -15.73 0.94 10.62
CA THR A 108 -17.09 0.43 10.78
C THR A 108 -18.03 0.71 9.61
N GLY A 109 -17.59 1.44 8.61
CA GLY A 109 -18.38 1.89 7.44
C GLY A 109 -18.21 1.09 6.14
N GLY A 110 -17.49 0.01 6.13
CA GLY A 110 -17.22 -0.79 4.94
C GLY A 110 -15.94 -1.60 5.06
N ALA A 111 -15.73 -2.58 4.18
CA ALA A 111 -14.42 -3.16 3.93
C ALA A 111 -13.42 -2.01 3.82
N GLY A 112 -12.22 -2.14 4.41
CA GLY A 112 -11.21 -1.11 4.33
C GLY A 112 -11.16 -0.58 2.92
N VAL A 113 -11.55 0.67 2.72
CA VAL A 113 -11.66 1.26 1.40
C VAL A 113 -10.23 1.49 0.93
N GLY A 114 -9.65 0.47 0.35
CA GLY A 114 -8.55 0.65 -0.56
C GLY A 114 -9.14 1.26 -1.83
N GLY A 115 -8.99 2.56 -2.00
CA GLY A 115 -9.21 3.16 -3.29
C GLY A 115 -8.15 2.63 -4.24
N ILE A 116 -8.57 1.96 -5.31
CA ILE A 116 -7.64 1.57 -6.35
C ILE A 116 -7.31 2.85 -7.10
N VAL A 117 -6.07 3.26 -7.01
CA VAL A 117 -5.46 4.08 -8.05
C VAL A 117 -4.67 3.11 -8.90
N SER A 118 -5.36 2.29 -9.65
CA SER A 118 -4.72 1.52 -10.70
C SER A 118 -4.52 2.44 -11.89
N THR A 119 -3.29 2.81 -12.15
CA THR A 119 -2.89 3.38 -13.43
C THR A 119 -2.32 2.34 -14.38
N SER A 120 -2.04 1.12 -13.92
CA SER A 120 -1.72 0.00 -14.81
C SER A 120 -1.79 -1.31 -14.05
N ILE A 121 -2.87 -2.02 -14.22
CA ILE A 121 -2.85 -3.47 -14.04
C ILE A 121 -2.33 -4.01 -15.35
N ASN A 122 -1.05 -4.30 -15.40
CA ASN A 122 -0.52 -5.07 -16.50
C ASN A 122 -0.92 -6.53 -16.24
N TYR A 123 -2.10 -6.86 -16.75
CA TYR A 123 -2.66 -8.18 -16.68
C TYR A 123 -2.30 -8.89 -17.97
N GLU A 124 -1.03 -9.26 -18.09
CA GLU A 124 -0.58 -10.03 -19.24
C GLU A 124 -0.77 -11.53 -19.02
N THR A 125 -1.65 -12.03 -19.86
CA THR A 125 -1.61 -13.31 -20.60
C THR A 125 -1.31 -14.57 -19.82
N ASN A 126 -2.30 -15.22 -19.43
CA ASN A 126 -2.59 -16.64 -19.53
C ASN A 126 -3.86 -16.99 -18.74
N ARG A 127 -4.95 -16.33 -19.08
CA ARG A 127 -6.26 -16.59 -18.48
C ARG A 127 -6.94 -17.72 -19.23
N THR A 128 -7.41 -18.70 -18.49
CA THR A 128 -8.29 -19.75 -19.03
C THR A 128 -9.77 -19.32 -19.13
N SER A 129 -10.14 -18.16 -18.58
CA SER A 129 -11.46 -17.56 -18.73
C SER A 129 -11.37 -16.06 -18.94
N ASN A 130 -11.91 -15.55 -20.02
CA ASN A 130 -11.91 -14.16 -20.44
C ASN A 130 -13.27 -13.51 -20.19
N PRO A 131 -13.39 -12.60 -19.22
CA PRO A 131 -14.41 -11.56 -19.29
C PRO A 131 -13.86 -10.37 -20.09
N THR A 132 -14.66 -9.86 -20.99
CA THR A 132 -14.26 -8.92 -22.04
C THR A 132 -14.04 -7.48 -21.57
N ASN A 133 -14.28 -7.14 -20.29
CA ASN A 133 -14.06 -5.80 -19.72
C ASN A 133 -13.96 -5.91 -18.19
N THR A 134 -12.87 -6.40 -17.67
CA THR A 134 -12.76 -6.65 -16.24
C THR A 134 -11.90 -5.61 -15.58
N GLU A 135 -12.49 -4.86 -14.67
CA GLU A 135 -11.75 -4.03 -13.73
C GLU A 135 -11.32 -4.90 -12.55
N LEU A 136 -10.07 -4.81 -12.17
CA LEU A 136 -9.56 -5.48 -10.98
C LEU A 136 -9.52 -4.50 -9.82
N GLY A 137 -10.10 -4.90 -8.70
CA GLY A 137 -10.11 -4.21 -7.44
C GLY A 137 -9.30 -4.91 -6.37
N ILE A 138 -8.73 -4.13 -5.44
CA ILE A 138 -8.08 -4.63 -4.23
C ILE A 138 -8.88 -4.14 -3.03
N ILE A 139 -9.43 -5.05 -2.24
CA ILE A 139 -10.20 -4.74 -1.03
C ILE A 139 -9.47 -5.32 0.17
N THR A 140 -8.95 -4.46 1.04
CA THR A 140 -8.25 -4.88 2.24
C THR A 140 -9.18 -5.55 3.25
N ASN A 141 -8.69 -6.59 3.91
CA ASN A 141 -9.43 -7.30 4.95
C ASN A 141 -9.15 -6.65 6.32
N LYS A 142 -10.20 -6.29 7.05
CA LYS A 142 -10.12 -5.59 8.34
C LYS A 142 -9.22 -6.32 9.34
N ASN A 143 -8.40 -5.56 10.06
CA ASN A 143 -7.49 -6.05 11.10
C ASN A 143 -6.51 -7.13 10.62
N THR A 144 -6.23 -7.20 9.33
CA THR A 144 -5.30 -8.19 8.76
C THR A 144 -4.30 -7.52 7.82
N GLN A 145 -3.25 -8.23 7.51
CA GLN A 145 -2.27 -7.87 6.48
C GLN A 145 -2.58 -8.55 5.14
N THR A 146 -3.87 -8.62 4.80
CA THR A 146 -4.35 -9.29 3.58
C THR A 146 -5.38 -8.45 2.84
N ALA A 147 -5.54 -8.73 1.55
CA ALA A 147 -6.56 -8.11 0.70
C ALA A 147 -7.15 -9.15 -0.27
N ASN A 148 -8.41 -8.97 -0.62
CA ASN A 148 -9.05 -9.73 -1.67
C ASN A 148 -8.86 -9.01 -3.01
N LEU A 149 -8.64 -9.76 -4.05
CA LEU A 149 -8.71 -9.30 -5.43
C LEU A 149 -10.15 -9.47 -5.91
N VAL A 150 -10.75 -8.39 -6.38
CA VAL A 150 -12.16 -8.37 -6.80
C VAL A 150 -12.23 -7.92 -8.24
N PHE A 151 -12.92 -8.68 -9.06
CA PHE A 151 -13.21 -8.30 -10.42
C PHE A 151 -14.62 -7.72 -10.53
N SER A 152 -14.76 -6.66 -11.32
CA SER A 152 -16.05 -6.17 -11.78
C SER A 152 -16.12 -6.25 -13.30
N ASP A 153 -17.25 -6.67 -13.82
CA ASP A 153 -17.55 -6.67 -15.24
C ASP A 153 -18.77 -5.78 -15.48
N ASN A 154 -18.85 -5.16 -16.66
CA ASN A 154 -19.91 -4.22 -16.99
C ASN A 154 -21.30 -4.88 -16.87
N GLY A 155 -22.01 -4.53 -15.80
CA GLY A 155 -23.35 -5.03 -15.50
C GLY A 155 -23.44 -6.35 -14.71
N VAL A 156 -22.31 -6.90 -14.27
CA VAL A 156 -22.26 -8.08 -13.40
C VAL A 156 -21.81 -7.67 -11.99
N ALA A 157 -22.38 -8.29 -10.97
CA ALA A 157 -21.97 -8.04 -9.59
C ALA A 157 -20.47 -8.39 -9.41
N PRO A 158 -19.71 -7.58 -8.66
CA PRO A 158 -18.31 -7.87 -8.38
C PRO A 158 -18.13 -9.26 -7.75
N PHE A 159 -17.10 -9.96 -8.16
CA PHE A 159 -16.78 -11.29 -7.63
C PHE A 159 -15.29 -11.37 -7.21
N THR A 160 -15.02 -12.15 -6.18
CA THR A 160 -13.65 -12.35 -5.69
C THR A 160 -12.85 -13.23 -6.66
N ALA A 161 -11.60 -12.85 -6.92
CA ALA A 161 -10.68 -13.64 -7.73
C ALA A 161 -10.50 -15.05 -7.16
N THR A 162 -10.40 -16.01 -8.07
CA THR A 162 -10.12 -17.41 -7.71
C THR A 162 -8.75 -17.82 -8.23
N PRO A 163 -8.10 -18.83 -7.60
CA PRO A 163 -6.81 -19.31 -8.04
C PRO A 163 -6.80 -19.84 -9.49
N ALA A 164 -7.96 -20.31 -10.00
CA ALA A 164 -8.10 -20.77 -11.39
C ALA A 164 -7.84 -19.66 -12.44
N MET A 165 -7.79 -18.41 -12.01
CA MET A 165 -7.45 -17.27 -12.88
C MET A 165 -5.95 -17.07 -13.06
N LEU A 166 -5.13 -17.79 -12.31
CA LEU A 166 -3.67 -17.68 -12.32
C LEU A 166 -3.04 -18.89 -13.01
N ASN A 167 -1.90 -18.65 -13.65
CA ASN A 167 -1.05 -19.67 -14.27
C ASN A 167 0.43 -19.34 -13.97
N ASN A 168 1.30 -20.26 -14.34
CA ASN A 168 2.74 -19.98 -14.42
C ASN A 168 2.97 -18.82 -15.40
N GLY A 169 3.78 -17.85 -15.03
CA GLY A 169 4.03 -16.64 -15.81
C GLY A 169 2.95 -15.55 -15.66
N SER A 170 1.91 -15.75 -14.85
CA SER A 170 0.96 -14.66 -14.53
C SER A 170 1.68 -13.52 -13.81
N ILE A 171 1.43 -12.30 -14.27
CA ILE A 171 1.97 -11.06 -13.69
C ILE A 171 0.82 -10.24 -13.12
N LEU A 172 0.98 -9.78 -11.89
CA LEU A 172 0.15 -8.75 -11.29
C LEU A 172 1.04 -7.60 -10.83
N GLU A 173 0.81 -6.43 -11.39
CA GLU A 173 1.46 -5.19 -11.01
C GLU A 173 0.38 -4.15 -10.69
N ALA A 174 0.41 -3.59 -9.50
CA ALA A 174 -0.60 -2.66 -9.05
C ALA A 174 -0.08 -1.68 -8.01
N SER A 175 -0.83 -0.59 -7.87
CA SER A 175 -0.71 0.35 -6.76
C SER A 175 -2.06 0.57 -6.11
N PHE A 176 -2.07 0.76 -4.81
CA PHE A 176 -3.28 1.00 -4.04
C PHE A 176 -2.95 1.71 -2.73
N PHE A 177 -3.98 2.28 -2.10
CA PHE A 177 -3.87 2.84 -0.76
C PHE A 177 -4.96 2.30 0.16
N TYR A 178 -4.67 2.30 1.47
CA TYR A 178 -5.62 1.88 2.51
C TYR A 178 -5.31 2.55 3.85
N GLN A 179 -6.18 2.34 4.84
CA GLN A 179 -6.04 2.83 6.21
C GLN A 179 -6.10 1.67 7.20
#